data_082506b8eaed8c634ae89bd0d540c8b2
#
_entry.id   082506b8eaed8c634ae89bd0d540c8b2
#
_cell.length_a   1.000
_cell.length_b   1.000
_cell.length_c   1.000
_cell.angle_alpha   90.00
_cell.angle_beta   90.00
_cell.angle_gamma   90.00
#
_symmetry.space_group_name_H-M   'P 1'
#
loop_
_entity.id
_entity.type
_entity.pdbx_description
1 polymer ?
#
loop_
_entity_poly.entity_id
_entity_poly.type
_entity_poly.pdbx_seq_one_letter_code
_entity_poly.pdbx_strand_id
1 'polypeptide(L)'
;MRAPVTLLLPLLWTSFGGACTPQTDLTNVTATGATPPTPTGPAGATLVDPAAGATGVPLNLAGVVVRFPAAVSWGTGGLVVCNGQDTPVPVSAPAETSCADGEGGACYRVALAGSLPPSTSCTVSMAAGAVDASGAPVAAGTIGVFEDADTPDVTPPVLSGVAAASAGPCLEVSFATDEPATGTIVVEAGGVEIDTPAGTGATSFDVGIPLGALPPSTAATVTVQATDLAGNAAASAPLAFTTPVALPPLAITEVLANPAGPEPQQEYVELRNLGDVDVPLGGLRLEDSKGGDDLPADTLAAGGYALVVTATYDPNEGSDPAPRAGTLLLRVDTRLGADGLSNSGEAVQLVLGDAVVSSYGGWVSVSAGSWNGNAVHRLVQTACDSSGAWNHTPLPPTPGSGPP
;
A
#
# COMPACT_ATOMS: atom_id res chain seq x y z
N MET A 1 -42.04 22.78 31.94
CA MET A 1 -41.85 21.38 31.50
C MET A 1 -41.87 21.39 29.97
N ARG A 2 -40.74 21.37 29.35
CA ARG A 2 -40.59 21.21 27.89
C ARG A 2 -39.70 20.00 27.67
N ALA A 3 -40.22 18.99 26.96
CA ALA A 3 -39.54 17.76 26.61
C ALA A 3 -38.45 18.03 25.55
N PRO A 4 -37.31 17.36 25.57
CA PRO A 4 -36.35 17.46 24.50
C PRO A 4 -36.81 16.66 23.27
N VAL A 5 -36.70 17.28 22.11
CA VAL A 5 -36.91 16.66 20.81
C VAL A 5 -35.62 15.96 20.44
N THR A 6 -35.66 14.63 20.45
CA THR A 6 -34.59 13.79 19.93
C THR A 6 -34.68 13.78 18.41
N LEU A 7 -33.73 14.42 17.73
CA LEU A 7 -33.58 14.34 16.28
C LEU A 7 -32.79 13.09 15.97
N LEU A 8 -33.44 12.01 15.56
CA LEU A 8 -32.79 10.87 14.89
C LEU A 8 -32.48 11.27 13.45
N LEU A 9 -31.22 11.51 13.14
CA LEU A 9 -30.72 11.48 11.77
C LEU A 9 -30.46 10.02 11.40
N PRO A 10 -31.06 9.48 10.32
CA PRO A 10 -30.59 8.21 9.77
C PRO A 10 -29.25 8.46 9.05
N LEU A 11 -28.18 7.81 9.51
CA LEU A 11 -26.99 7.63 8.71
C LEU A 11 -27.37 6.82 7.47
N LEU A 12 -27.50 7.48 6.33
CA LEU A 12 -27.46 6.80 5.05
C LEU A 12 -26.01 6.34 4.81
N TRP A 13 -25.76 5.09 5.07
CA TRP A 13 -24.63 4.37 4.50
C TRP A 13 -24.91 4.21 2.99
N THR A 14 -24.40 5.12 2.18
CA THR A 14 -24.22 4.85 0.77
C THR A 14 -23.00 3.96 0.66
N SER A 15 -23.26 2.67 0.48
CA SER A 15 -22.28 1.71 0.03
C SER A 15 -21.71 2.21 -1.31
N PHE A 16 -20.54 2.84 -1.29
CA PHE A 16 -19.69 2.96 -2.46
C PHE A 16 -19.08 1.59 -2.71
N GLY A 17 -19.91 0.70 -3.26
CA GLY A 17 -19.46 -0.51 -3.93
C GLY A 17 -18.84 -0.13 -5.27
N GLY A 18 -17.74 0.56 -5.25
CA GLY A 18 -16.82 0.64 -6.37
C GLY A 18 -15.93 -0.59 -6.28
N ALA A 19 -16.29 -1.67 -6.97
CA ALA A 19 -15.35 -2.73 -7.28
C ALA A 19 -14.17 -2.06 -8.02
N CYS A 20 -13.03 -1.91 -7.35
CA CYS A 20 -11.76 -1.72 -8.04
C CYS A 20 -11.47 -3.00 -8.80
N THR A 21 -12.02 -3.10 -10.01
CA THR A 21 -11.41 -3.95 -11.03
C THR A 21 -10.05 -3.33 -11.32
N PRO A 22 -8.96 -4.12 -11.39
CA PRO A 22 -7.72 -3.61 -11.93
C PRO A 22 -8.03 -3.10 -13.34
N GLN A 23 -7.93 -1.81 -13.54
CA GLN A 23 -8.18 -1.18 -14.83
C GLN A 23 -6.96 -1.43 -15.70
N THR A 24 -6.90 -2.64 -16.26
CA THR A 24 -6.16 -2.94 -17.47
C THR A 24 -6.95 -2.39 -18.64
N ASP A 25 -6.88 -1.10 -18.88
CA ASP A 25 -7.34 -0.53 -20.15
C ASP A 25 -6.55 0.72 -20.49
N LEU A 26 -5.26 0.52 -20.79
CA LEU A 26 -4.49 1.41 -21.65
C LEU A 26 -4.64 0.96 -23.12
N THR A 27 -5.87 0.71 -23.57
CA THR A 27 -6.17 0.48 -24.98
C THR A 27 -6.84 1.71 -25.56
N ASN A 28 -6.05 2.74 -25.85
CA ASN A 28 -6.31 3.63 -26.99
C ASN A 28 -5.10 4.52 -27.30
N VAL A 29 -3.96 3.89 -27.57
CA VAL A 29 -2.96 4.48 -28.44
C VAL A 29 -2.83 3.53 -29.62
N THR A 30 -3.38 3.92 -30.75
CA THR A 30 -3.23 3.16 -31.98
C THR A 30 -1.76 3.21 -32.39
N ALA A 31 -0.99 2.22 -31.98
CA ALA A 31 0.37 2.03 -32.44
C ALA A 31 0.31 1.64 -33.91
N THR A 32 0.60 2.59 -34.81
CA THR A 32 0.90 2.29 -36.21
C THR A 32 2.24 1.57 -36.28
N GLY A 33 2.19 0.25 -36.24
CA GLY A 33 3.01 -0.65 -37.02
C GLY A 33 4.53 -0.59 -36.93
N ALA A 34 5.11 -0.69 -35.71
CA ALA A 34 6.40 -1.36 -35.54
C ALA A 34 6.34 -2.06 -34.19
N THR A 35 6.52 -3.39 -34.18
CA THR A 35 6.70 -4.15 -32.94
C THR A 35 7.95 -3.60 -32.25
N PRO A 36 7.85 -3.06 -30.99
CA PRO A 36 9.03 -2.63 -30.27
C PRO A 36 10.04 -3.79 -30.24
N PRO A 37 11.33 -3.54 -30.42
CA PRO A 37 12.32 -4.60 -30.30
C PRO A 37 12.20 -5.26 -28.93
N THR A 38 12.19 -6.58 -28.90
CA THR A 38 12.16 -7.34 -27.65
C THR A 38 13.35 -6.90 -26.81
N PRO A 39 13.15 -6.43 -25.56
CA PRO A 39 14.24 -5.98 -24.72
C PRO A 39 15.25 -7.12 -24.53
N THR A 40 16.51 -6.85 -24.87
CA THR A 40 17.64 -7.78 -24.67
C THR A 40 18.39 -7.49 -23.36
N GLY A 41 17.76 -6.75 -22.46
CA GLY A 41 18.32 -6.28 -21.20
C GLY A 41 18.09 -7.21 -20.02
N PRO A 42 18.26 -6.70 -18.80
CA PRO A 42 18.11 -7.47 -17.56
C PRO A 42 16.73 -8.14 -17.49
N ALA A 43 16.72 -9.45 -17.21
CA ALA A 43 15.47 -10.21 -17.15
C ALA A 43 14.51 -9.61 -16.12
N GLY A 44 13.28 -9.28 -16.56
CA GLY A 44 12.25 -8.69 -15.72
C GLY A 44 12.42 -7.22 -15.36
N ALA A 45 13.45 -6.54 -15.87
CA ALA A 45 13.56 -5.09 -15.73
C ALA A 45 12.57 -4.38 -16.66
N THR A 46 11.93 -3.31 -16.18
CA THR A 46 10.95 -2.53 -16.91
C THR A 46 11.20 -1.04 -16.76
N LEU A 47 10.95 -0.28 -17.83
CA LEU A 47 10.91 1.18 -17.78
C LEU A 47 9.53 1.59 -17.28
N VAL A 48 9.50 2.32 -16.16
CA VAL A 48 8.26 2.70 -15.46
C VAL A 48 7.86 4.13 -15.81
N ASP A 49 8.83 5.05 -15.81
CA ASP A 49 8.58 6.46 -15.99
C ASP A 49 9.74 7.13 -16.78
N PRO A 50 9.47 7.62 -18.00
CA PRO A 50 8.25 7.39 -18.79
C PRO A 50 8.03 5.90 -19.03
N ALA A 51 6.77 5.48 -19.22
CA ALA A 51 6.47 4.08 -19.51
C ALA A 51 7.11 3.60 -20.81
N ALA A 52 7.45 2.32 -20.89
CA ALA A 52 7.98 1.76 -22.14
C ALA A 52 6.95 1.90 -23.27
N GLY A 53 7.36 2.47 -24.41
CA GLY A 53 6.49 2.79 -25.54
C GLY A 53 5.74 4.12 -25.41
N ALA A 54 5.97 4.91 -24.38
CA ALA A 54 5.41 6.25 -24.25
C ALA A 54 5.82 7.13 -25.44
N THR A 55 4.92 8.01 -25.89
CA THR A 55 5.14 8.97 -26.95
C THR A 55 4.87 10.38 -26.44
N GLY A 56 5.49 11.39 -27.05
CA GLY A 56 5.31 12.78 -26.64
C GLY A 56 6.00 13.12 -25.32
N VAL A 57 7.03 12.39 -24.95
CA VAL A 57 7.81 12.66 -23.73
C VAL A 57 8.54 14.01 -23.87
N PRO A 58 8.42 14.94 -22.90
CA PRO A 58 8.96 16.29 -23.07
C PRO A 58 10.49 16.32 -23.20
N LEU A 59 11.01 17.25 -24.02
CA LEU A 59 12.46 17.37 -24.24
C LEU A 59 13.25 17.68 -22.97
N ASN A 60 12.64 18.33 -22.01
CA ASN A 60 13.19 18.66 -20.69
C ASN A 60 12.85 17.61 -19.63
N LEU A 61 12.69 16.34 -20.02
CA LEU A 61 12.49 15.21 -19.11
C LEU A 61 13.46 15.31 -17.91
N ALA A 62 12.91 15.33 -16.70
CA ALA A 62 13.71 15.48 -15.48
C ALA A 62 14.48 14.22 -15.11
N GLY A 63 14.00 13.05 -15.51
CA GLY A 63 14.64 11.78 -15.22
C GLY A 63 13.86 10.58 -15.71
N VAL A 64 14.42 9.38 -15.54
CA VAL A 64 13.76 8.10 -15.86
C VAL A 64 13.72 7.22 -14.61
N VAL A 65 12.67 6.42 -14.48
CA VAL A 65 12.51 5.41 -13.44
C VAL A 65 12.47 4.02 -14.06
N VAL A 66 13.31 3.13 -13.54
CA VAL A 66 13.34 1.71 -13.94
C VAL A 66 13.07 0.83 -12.73
N ARG A 67 12.31 -0.25 -12.94
CA ARG A 67 12.04 -1.28 -11.94
C ARG A 67 12.82 -2.54 -12.27
N PHE A 68 13.35 -3.19 -11.23
CA PHE A 68 13.95 -4.51 -11.26
C PHE A 68 13.14 -5.47 -10.35
N PRO A 69 13.12 -6.79 -10.67
CA PRO A 69 12.43 -7.77 -9.82
C PRO A 69 12.95 -7.82 -8.38
N ALA A 70 14.22 -7.44 -8.16
CA ALA A 70 14.88 -7.38 -6.86
C ALA A 70 15.89 -6.24 -6.83
N ALA A 71 16.38 -5.90 -5.63
CA ALA A 71 17.39 -4.87 -5.44
C ALA A 71 18.68 -5.15 -6.23
N VAL A 72 19.27 -4.09 -6.79
CA VAL A 72 20.47 -4.11 -7.62
C VAL A 72 21.55 -3.24 -6.97
N SER A 73 22.76 -3.80 -6.84
CA SER A 73 23.96 -3.06 -6.46
C SER A 73 24.69 -2.61 -7.73
N TRP A 74 24.79 -1.31 -7.95
CA TRP A 74 25.21 -0.75 -9.24
C TRP A 74 26.70 -0.92 -9.55
N GLY A 75 27.58 -0.88 -8.56
CA GLY A 75 29.03 -1.02 -8.75
C GLY A 75 29.57 0.00 -9.75
N THR A 76 30.11 -0.49 -10.88
CA THR A 76 30.51 0.34 -12.04
C THR A 76 29.43 0.41 -13.11
N GLY A 77 28.29 -0.26 -12.92
CA GLY A 77 27.13 -0.22 -13.79
C GLY A 77 26.37 1.10 -13.67
N GLY A 78 25.43 1.33 -14.56
CA GLY A 78 24.58 2.49 -14.55
C GLY A 78 23.51 2.41 -15.64
N LEU A 79 22.64 3.41 -15.70
CA LEU A 79 21.68 3.55 -16.77
C LEU A 79 22.22 4.49 -17.85
N VAL A 80 21.87 4.20 -19.10
CA VAL A 80 22.20 5.00 -20.28
C VAL A 80 20.90 5.36 -20.96
N VAL A 81 20.64 6.66 -21.11
CA VAL A 81 19.41 7.19 -21.73
C VAL A 81 19.72 7.73 -23.09
N CYS A 82 18.83 7.46 -24.07
CA CYS A 82 18.99 7.76 -25.49
C CYS A 82 20.27 7.11 -26.08
N ASN A 83 20.53 5.86 -25.70
CA ASN A 83 21.59 5.06 -26.26
C ASN A 83 21.29 4.77 -27.76
N GLY A 84 22.21 5.09 -28.62
CA GLY A 84 22.01 5.01 -30.09
C GLY A 84 22.12 6.37 -30.78
N GLN A 85 22.17 7.45 -30.00
CA GLN A 85 22.57 8.78 -30.47
C GLN A 85 24.10 8.91 -30.42
N ASP A 86 24.65 9.88 -31.13
CA ASP A 86 26.10 10.15 -31.17
C ASP A 86 26.67 10.40 -29.75
N THR A 87 25.83 10.94 -28.85
CA THR A 87 26.17 11.16 -27.45
C THR A 87 24.97 10.87 -26.57
N PRO A 88 25.02 9.87 -25.66
CA PRO A 88 23.95 9.64 -24.69
C PRO A 88 23.71 10.86 -23.80
N VAL A 89 22.47 11.05 -23.37
CA VAL A 89 22.14 12.12 -22.42
C VAL A 89 22.83 11.83 -21.08
N PRO A 90 23.57 12.77 -20.50
CA PRO A 90 24.21 12.59 -19.20
C PRO A 90 23.16 12.36 -18.11
N VAL A 91 23.42 11.38 -17.23
CA VAL A 91 22.52 11.00 -16.13
C VAL A 91 23.24 11.00 -14.79
N SER A 92 22.48 11.18 -13.69
CA SER A 92 22.99 10.97 -12.33
C SER A 92 23.27 9.49 -12.05
N ALA A 93 23.92 9.22 -10.91
CA ALA A 93 23.93 7.85 -10.37
C ALA A 93 22.48 7.42 -10.05
N PRO A 94 22.14 6.12 -10.27
CA PRO A 94 20.83 5.60 -9.91
C PRO A 94 20.59 5.71 -8.41
N ALA A 95 19.45 6.26 -8.02
CA ALA A 95 18.99 6.36 -6.64
C ALA A 95 17.72 5.53 -6.46
N GLU A 96 17.60 4.82 -5.36
CA GLU A 96 16.40 4.05 -5.04
C GLU A 96 15.21 4.99 -4.82
N THR A 97 14.05 4.58 -5.31
CA THR A 97 12.79 5.31 -5.19
C THR A 97 11.62 4.35 -5.02
N SER A 98 10.45 4.86 -4.63
CA SER A 98 9.24 4.04 -4.58
C SER A 98 8.76 3.68 -6.00
N CYS A 99 8.24 2.44 -6.16
CA CYS A 99 7.52 2.04 -7.35
C CYS A 99 6.07 2.54 -7.29
N ALA A 100 5.60 3.18 -8.35
CA ALA A 100 4.27 3.80 -8.39
C ALA A 100 3.11 2.81 -8.52
N ASP A 101 3.39 1.65 -9.10
CA ASP A 101 2.37 0.72 -9.59
C ASP A 101 1.94 -0.36 -8.58
N GLY A 102 2.47 -0.31 -7.35
CA GLY A 102 2.18 -1.31 -6.32
C GLY A 102 2.68 -2.72 -6.66
N GLU A 103 3.35 -2.90 -7.80
CA GLU A 103 4.00 -4.16 -8.14
C GLU A 103 5.32 -4.29 -7.37
N GLY A 104 5.61 -5.49 -6.90
CA GLY A 104 6.84 -5.77 -6.16
C GLY A 104 8.11 -5.52 -6.98
N GLY A 105 9.25 -5.36 -6.29
CA GLY A 105 10.55 -5.11 -6.89
C GLY A 105 11.24 -3.89 -6.31
N ALA A 106 12.36 -3.47 -6.92
CA ALA A 106 13.13 -2.29 -6.54
C ALA A 106 13.14 -1.28 -7.69
N CYS A 107 12.74 -0.04 -7.42
CA CYS A 107 12.74 1.04 -8.39
C CYS A 107 13.93 1.97 -8.19
N TYR A 108 14.51 2.42 -9.30
CA TYR A 108 15.65 3.33 -9.30
C TYR A 108 15.38 4.48 -10.27
N ARG A 109 15.63 5.70 -9.80
CA ARG A 109 15.56 6.92 -10.59
C ARG A 109 16.96 7.39 -10.97
N VAL A 110 17.11 7.85 -12.20
CA VAL A 110 18.25 8.68 -12.63
C VAL A 110 17.71 10.03 -13.12
N ALA A 111 18.33 11.12 -12.68
CA ALA A 111 18.03 12.45 -13.20
C ALA A 111 18.82 12.68 -14.49
N LEU A 112 18.20 13.34 -15.47
CA LEU A 112 18.86 13.76 -16.68
C LEU A 112 19.55 15.13 -16.46
N ALA A 113 20.79 15.26 -16.91
CA ALA A 113 21.55 16.52 -16.82
C ALA A 113 21.50 17.34 -18.11
N GLY A 114 20.61 17.02 -19.05
CA GLY A 114 20.43 17.70 -20.32
C GLY A 114 19.11 17.36 -20.97
N SER A 115 18.72 18.14 -21.97
CA SER A 115 17.51 17.89 -22.75
C SER A 115 17.66 16.67 -23.66
N LEU A 116 16.53 16.02 -23.95
CA LEU A 116 16.44 14.98 -24.94
C LEU A 116 16.69 15.57 -26.35
N PRO A 117 17.23 14.81 -27.30
CA PRO A 117 17.31 15.23 -28.68
C PRO A 117 15.91 15.21 -29.35
N PRO A 118 15.46 16.26 -30.05
CA PRO A 118 14.07 16.36 -30.52
C PRO A 118 13.70 15.30 -31.57
N SER A 119 12.44 14.83 -31.49
CA SER A 119 11.83 13.89 -32.45
C SER A 119 12.60 12.59 -32.63
N THR A 120 13.07 12.02 -31.53
CA THR A 120 13.87 10.79 -31.57
C THR A 120 13.27 9.69 -30.67
N SER A 121 13.58 8.46 -31.02
CA SER A 121 13.32 7.31 -30.15
C SER A 121 14.48 7.16 -29.18
N CYS A 122 14.20 7.32 -27.89
CA CYS A 122 15.17 7.21 -26.82
C CYS A 122 15.16 5.80 -26.21
N THR A 123 16.29 5.11 -26.30
CA THR A 123 16.48 3.81 -25.66
C THR A 123 17.08 4.00 -24.25
N VAL A 124 16.44 3.41 -23.24
CA VAL A 124 17.02 3.27 -21.91
C VAL A 124 17.65 1.89 -21.80
N SER A 125 18.92 1.85 -21.43
CA SER A 125 19.68 0.62 -21.32
C SER A 125 20.52 0.61 -20.05
N MET A 126 20.90 -0.60 -19.61
CA MET A 126 21.78 -0.84 -18.48
C MET A 126 23.19 -1.17 -18.98
N ALA A 127 24.18 -0.49 -18.43
CA ALA A 127 25.58 -0.81 -18.63
C ALA A 127 26.01 -2.01 -17.74
N ALA A 128 27.04 -2.75 -18.18
CA ALA A 128 27.60 -3.84 -17.40
C ALA A 128 28.24 -3.34 -16.10
N GLY A 129 28.27 -4.19 -15.06
CA GLY A 129 28.95 -3.91 -13.80
C GLY A 129 28.04 -3.83 -12.58
N ALA A 130 26.73 -4.02 -12.75
CA ALA A 130 25.78 -4.19 -11.64
C ALA A 130 25.66 -5.67 -11.25
N VAL A 131 25.31 -5.92 -9.97
CA VAL A 131 25.09 -7.26 -9.42
C VAL A 131 23.77 -7.29 -8.64
N ASP A 132 23.14 -8.46 -8.57
CA ASP A 132 21.97 -8.70 -7.75
C ASP A 132 22.34 -8.90 -6.25
N ALA A 133 21.32 -9.15 -5.42
CA ALA A 133 21.52 -9.37 -3.98
C ALA A 133 22.37 -10.61 -3.64
N SER A 134 22.53 -11.55 -4.58
CA SER A 134 23.40 -12.74 -4.42
C SER A 134 24.86 -12.47 -4.86
N GLY A 135 25.12 -11.29 -5.46
CA GLY A 135 26.40 -10.94 -6.07
C GLY A 135 26.56 -11.44 -7.51
N ALA A 136 25.52 -12.02 -8.12
CA ALA A 136 25.57 -12.45 -9.51
C ALA A 136 25.45 -11.24 -10.46
N PRO A 137 26.17 -11.22 -11.60
CA PRO A 137 26.10 -10.12 -12.56
C PRO A 137 24.69 -9.96 -13.14
N VAL A 138 24.15 -8.74 -13.12
CA VAL A 138 22.93 -8.39 -13.83
C VAL A 138 23.29 -8.11 -15.29
N ALA A 139 22.53 -8.70 -16.23
CA ALA A 139 22.81 -8.57 -17.66
C ALA A 139 22.67 -7.13 -18.12
N ALA A 140 23.63 -6.64 -18.90
CA ALA A 140 23.54 -5.36 -19.59
C ALA A 140 22.60 -5.47 -20.79
N GLY A 141 22.00 -4.35 -21.20
CA GLY A 141 21.17 -4.28 -22.40
C GLY A 141 19.97 -3.34 -22.27
N THR A 142 19.10 -3.33 -23.27
CA THR A 142 17.93 -2.46 -23.35
C THR A 142 16.86 -2.85 -22.32
N ILE A 143 16.39 -1.85 -21.58
CA ILE A 143 15.27 -1.98 -20.60
C ILE A 143 13.97 -1.54 -21.25
N GLY A 144 13.99 -0.41 -21.98
CA GLY A 144 12.80 0.11 -22.64
C GLY A 144 13.15 1.21 -23.65
N VAL A 145 12.14 1.62 -24.39
CA VAL A 145 12.22 2.68 -25.41
C VAL A 145 11.02 3.58 -25.24
N PHE A 146 11.18 4.89 -25.45
CA PHE A 146 10.12 5.88 -25.56
C PHE A 146 10.41 6.85 -26.69
N GLU A 147 9.39 7.61 -27.11
CA GLU A 147 9.53 8.65 -28.14
C GLU A 147 9.35 10.03 -27.50
N ASP A 148 10.28 10.95 -27.77
CA ASP A 148 10.20 12.30 -27.25
C ASP A 148 9.24 13.20 -28.06
N ALA A 149 8.87 14.34 -27.45
CA ALA A 149 8.13 15.42 -28.08
C ALA A 149 9.08 16.32 -28.90
N ASP A 150 8.48 17.24 -29.69
CA ASP A 150 9.23 18.27 -30.40
C ASP A 150 9.53 19.51 -29.52
N THR A 151 8.90 19.61 -28.38
CA THR A 151 8.93 20.81 -27.52
C THR A 151 9.12 20.46 -26.05
N PRO A 152 9.79 21.37 -25.28
CA PRO A 152 9.81 21.26 -23.82
C PRO A 152 8.40 21.46 -23.23
N ASP A 153 8.12 20.79 -22.13
CA ASP A 153 6.95 21.06 -21.29
C ASP A 153 7.32 22.04 -20.17
N VAL A 154 6.51 23.07 -20.02
CA VAL A 154 6.67 24.11 -18.99
C VAL A 154 5.38 24.32 -18.18
N THR A 155 4.42 23.39 -18.29
CA THR A 155 3.11 23.47 -17.66
C THR A 155 3.09 22.52 -16.46
N PRO A 156 2.83 23.01 -15.25
CA PRO A 156 2.65 22.12 -14.09
C PRO A 156 1.41 21.25 -14.21
N PRO A 157 1.40 20.04 -13.65
CA PRO A 157 0.24 19.16 -13.64
C PRO A 157 -0.94 19.81 -12.90
N VAL A 158 -2.16 19.58 -13.38
CA VAL A 158 -3.38 20.07 -12.76
C VAL A 158 -3.90 19.03 -11.77
N LEU A 159 -3.88 19.36 -10.47
CA LEU A 159 -4.44 18.52 -9.41
C LEU A 159 -5.98 18.60 -9.42
N SER A 160 -6.64 17.46 -9.30
CA SER A 160 -8.09 17.34 -9.22
C SER A 160 -8.52 16.25 -8.25
N GLY A 161 -9.76 16.34 -7.73
CA GLY A 161 -10.34 15.33 -6.85
C GLY A 161 -9.58 15.15 -5.53
N VAL A 162 -8.81 16.13 -5.07
CA VAL A 162 -8.04 16.02 -3.82
C VAL A 162 -8.99 15.85 -2.66
N ALA A 163 -8.92 14.71 -2.00
CA ALA A 163 -9.74 14.36 -0.85
C ALA A 163 -8.89 13.70 0.23
N ALA A 164 -9.26 13.92 1.48
CA ALA A 164 -8.64 13.28 2.63
C ALA A 164 -9.72 12.87 3.64
N ALA A 165 -9.67 11.62 4.10
CA ALA A 165 -10.60 11.08 5.09
C ALA A 165 -9.83 10.31 6.16
N SER A 166 -10.12 10.60 7.44
CA SER A 166 -9.53 9.83 8.54
C SER A 166 -10.29 8.52 8.72
N ALA A 167 -9.58 7.42 8.68
CA ALA A 167 -10.06 6.06 8.91
C ALA A 167 -9.28 5.42 10.07
N GLY A 168 -9.77 5.62 11.29
CA GLY A 168 -9.08 5.14 12.50
C GLY A 168 -7.67 5.73 12.64
N PRO A 169 -6.62 4.90 12.74
CA PRO A 169 -5.24 5.35 12.90
C PRO A 169 -4.61 5.88 11.61
N CYS A 170 -5.34 5.90 10.51
CA CYS A 170 -4.86 6.26 9.19
C CYS A 170 -5.60 7.47 8.59
N LEU A 171 -4.93 8.16 7.67
CA LEU A 171 -5.50 9.15 6.78
C LEU A 171 -5.47 8.59 5.36
N GLU A 172 -6.63 8.40 4.74
CA GLU A 172 -6.75 8.03 3.33
C GLU A 172 -6.77 9.31 2.51
N VAL A 173 -5.82 9.43 1.57
CA VAL A 173 -5.69 10.59 0.68
C VAL A 173 -5.77 10.12 -0.76
N SER A 174 -6.71 10.71 -1.51
CA SER A 174 -6.85 10.45 -2.95
C SER A 174 -6.75 11.74 -3.75
N PHE A 175 -6.18 11.66 -4.95
CA PHE A 175 -6.12 12.75 -5.92
C PHE A 175 -5.84 12.23 -7.33
N ALA A 176 -6.05 13.08 -8.32
CA ALA A 176 -5.68 12.82 -9.70
C ALA A 176 -4.93 14.00 -10.31
N THR A 177 -4.15 13.71 -11.36
CA THR A 177 -3.47 14.68 -12.22
C THR A 177 -3.95 14.51 -13.66
N ASP A 178 -3.88 15.55 -14.47
CA ASP A 178 -4.23 15.52 -15.89
C ASP A 178 -3.13 14.89 -16.77
N GLU A 179 -1.94 14.68 -16.19
CA GLU A 179 -0.79 14.06 -16.83
C GLU A 179 -0.03 13.17 -15.84
N PRO A 180 0.82 12.24 -16.31
CA PRO A 180 1.65 11.41 -15.43
C PRO A 180 2.57 12.25 -14.56
N ALA A 181 2.53 12.01 -13.24
CA ALA A 181 3.27 12.79 -12.27
C ALA A 181 3.85 11.92 -11.14
N THR A 182 4.83 12.46 -10.43
CA THR A 182 5.28 11.95 -9.13
C THR A 182 4.52 12.69 -8.05
N GLY A 183 3.76 11.94 -7.24
CA GLY A 183 2.98 12.48 -6.13
C GLY A 183 3.72 12.38 -4.79
N THR A 184 3.54 13.40 -3.94
CA THR A 184 3.96 13.40 -2.53
C THR A 184 2.85 14.00 -1.69
N ILE A 185 2.60 13.44 -0.52
CA ILE A 185 1.62 13.93 0.43
C ILE A 185 2.36 14.37 1.69
N VAL A 186 2.11 15.61 2.11
CA VAL A 186 2.68 16.22 3.31
C VAL A 186 1.57 16.38 4.34
N VAL A 187 1.73 15.77 5.52
CA VAL A 187 0.80 15.89 6.65
C VAL A 187 1.51 16.59 7.80
N GLU A 188 0.93 17.67 8.31
CA GLU A 188 1.49 18.45 9.41
C GLU A 188 0.50 18.55 10.58
N ALA A 189 0.97 18.28 11.80
CA ALA A 189 0.22 18.45 13.03
C ALA A 189 1.14 18.80 14.21
N GLY A 190 0.86 19.89 14.93
CA GLY A 190 1.59 20.24 16.14
C GLY A 190 3.09 20.45 15.95
N GLY A 191 3.54 20.84 14.76
CA GLY A 191 4.95 21.01 14.40
C GLY A 191 5.68 19.72 14.05
N VAL A 192 4.95 18.61 13.87
CA VAL A 192 5.47 17.34 13.33
C VAL A 192 4.96 17.21 11.90
N GLU A 193 5.85 16.84 10.98
CA GLU A 193 5.57 16.65 9.56
C GLU A 193 5.85 15.21 9.15
N ILE A 194 5.00 14.65 8.29
CA ILE A 194 5.15 13.35 7.65
C ILE A 194 5.09 13.57 6.15
N ASP A 195 6.18 13.24 5.45
CA ASP A 195 6.23 13.17 4.01
C ASP A 195 5.99 11.73 3.54
N THR A 196 4.98 11.53 2.70
CA THR A 196 4.65 10.21 2.16
C THR A 196 4.67 10.25 0.64
N PRO A 197 5.55 9.48 -0.03
CA PRO A 197 5.48 9.30 -1.48
C PRO A 197 4.15 8.67 -1.88
N ALA A 198 3.46 9.28 -2.85
CA ALA A 198 2.21 8.73 -3.38
C ALA A 198 2.43 7.84 -4.61
N GLY A 199 3.59 7.95 -5.25
CA GLY A 199 3.94 7.16 -6.43
C GLY A 199 4.50 8.03 -7.57
N THR A 200 4.88 7.38 -8.68
CA THR A 200 5.54 8.00 -9.83
C THR A 200 4.92 7.51 -11.12
N GLY A 201 4.74 8.38 -12.11
CA GLY A 201 4.26 8.02 -13.46
C GLY A 201 2.77 7.69 -13.54
N ALA A 202 2.00 7.97 -12.50
CA ALA A 202 0.57 7.76 -12.45
C ALA A 202 -0.22 9.06 -12.64
N THR A 203 -1.50 8.94 -12.97
CA THR A 203 -2.47 10.05 -13.04
C THR A 203 -3.54 9.95 -11.95
N SER A 204 -3.53 8.89 -11.15
CA SER A 204 -4.47 8.69 -10.03
C SER A 204 -3.71 8.07 -8.87
N PHE A 205 -3.95 8.58 -7.68
CA PHE A 205 -3.25 8.23 -6.47
C PHE A 205 -4.26 7.98 -5.35
N ASP A 206 -4.00 6.92 -4.57
CA ASP A 206 -4.78 6.56 -3.38
C ASP A 206 -3.81 6.00 -2.33
N VAL A 207 -3.63 6.71 -1.23
CA VAL A 207 -2.55 6.47 -0.27
C VAL A 207 -3.07 6.54 1.15
N GLY A 208 -2.86 5.46 1.91
CA GLY A 208 -3.07 5.42 3.34
C GLY A 208 -1.83 5.86 4.12
N ILE A 209 -1.97 6.82 5.00
CA ILE A 209 -0.88 7.41 5.81
C ILE A 209 -1.11 7.07 7.28
N PRO A 210 -0.22 6.30 7.93
CA PRO A 210 -0.31 6.04 9.36
C PRO A 210 -0.08 7.34 10.16
N LEU A 211 -1.04 7.69 11.03
CA LEU A 211 -1.00 8.94 11.81
C LEU A 211 -0.33 8.80 13.20
N GLY A 212 0.14 7.61 13.55
CA GLY A 212 0.67 7.32 14.90
C GLY A 212 1.91 8.14 15.34
N ALA A 213 2.63 8.76 14.39
CA ALA A 213 3.74 9.65 14.70
C ALA A 213 3.30 11.08 15.02
N LEU A 214 2.05 11.45 14.71
CA LEU A 214 1.51 12.79 14.96
C LEU A 214 0.91 12.90 16.35
N PRO A 215 0.93 14.10 16.97
CA PRO A 215 0.24 14.33 18.23
C PRO A 215 -1.26 14.02 18.11
N PRO A 216 -1.85 13.29 19.05
CA PRO A 216 -3.28 12.95 18.99
C PRO A 216 -4.16 14.18 19.26
N SER A 217 -5.42 14.10 18.79
CA SER A 217 -6.45 15.14 18.97
C SER A 217 -5.97 16.55 18.62
N THR A 218 -5.11 16.68 17.62
CA THR A 218 -4.45 17.92 17.22
C THR A 218 -4.96 18.38 15.86
N ALA A 219 -5.16 19.69 15.69
CA ALA A 219 -5.46 20.25 14.37
C ALA A 219 -4.29 19.99 13.41
N ALA A 220 -4.61 19.49 12.23
CA ALA A 220 -3.66 19.06 11.24
C ALA A 220 -4.05 19.56 9.84
N THR A 221 -3.07 19.58 8.95
CA THR A 221 -3.28 19.86 7.53
C THR A 221 -2.63 18.78 6.68
N VAL A 222 -3.24 18.50 5.52
CA VAL A 222 -2.65 17.70 4.48
C VAL A 222 -2.55 18.49 3.19
N THR A 223 -1.40 18.42 2.54
CA THR A 223 -1.12 19.05 1.24
C THR A 223 -0.60 17.99 0.28
N VAL A 224 -1.17 17.96 -0.92
CA VAL A 224 -0.71 17.10 -2.00
C VAL A 224 0.21 17.92 -2.90
N GLN A 225 1.33 17.34 -3.28
CA GLN A 225 2.27 17.88 -4.25
C GLN A 225 2.39 16.91 -5.42
N ALA A 226 2.43 17.42 -6.64
CA ALA A 226 2.67 16.62 -7.84
C ALA A 226 3.73 17.31 -8.71
N THR A 227 4.63 16.49 -9.28
CA THR A 227 5.68 16.95 -10.19
C THR A 227 5.61 16.10 -11.46
N ASP A 228 5.49 16.72 -12.61
CA ASP A 228 5.44 16.03 -13.90
C ASP A 228 6.81 15.48 -14.35
N LEU A 229 6.85 14.90 -15.53
CA LEU A 229 8.07 14.35 -16.14
C LEU A 229 9.13 15.42 -16.45
N ALA A 230 8.71 16.65 -16.70
CA ALA A 230 9.58 17.78 -17.01
C ALA A 230 10.15 18.47 -15.76
N GLY A 231 9.60 18.16 -14.59
CA GLY A 231 9.98 18.76 -13.31
C GLY A 231 9.13 19.97 -12.93
N ASN A 232 8.03 20.27 -13.65
CA ASN A 232 7.10 21.30 -13.24
C ASN A 232 6.26 20.80 -12.08
N ALA A 233 6.07 21.64 -11.04
CA ALA A 233 5.42 21.22 -9.81
C ALA A 233 4.13 21.99 -9.54
N ALA A 234 3.14 21.30 -9.00
CA ALA A 234 1.90 21.85 -8.47
C ALA A 234 1.67 21.38 -7.04
N ALA A 235 0.92 22.17 -6.26
CA ALA A 235 0.49 21.80 -4.92
C ALA A 235 -0.98 22.14 -4.71
N SER A 236 -1.68 21.32 -3.93
CA SER A 236 -3.06 21.59 -3.53
C SER A 236 -3.12 22.70 -2.47
N ALA A 237 -4.30 23.30 -2.30
CA ALA A 237 -4.59 24.00 -1.05
C ALA A 237 -4.54 23.00 0.12
N PRO A 238 -4.09 23.41 1.32
CA PRO A 238 -4.11 22.55 2.51
C PRO A 238 -5.54 22.16 2.88
N LEU A 239 -5.80 20.88 3.12
CA LEU A 239 -7.04 20.36 3.67
C LEU A 239 -6.87 20.17 5.18
N ALA A 240 -7.78 20.77 5.97
CA ALA A 240 -7.74 20.70 7.42
C ALA A 240 -8.46 19.43 7.92
N PHE A 241 -7.89 18.77 8.94
CA PHE A 241 -8.52 17.69 9.69
C PHE A 241 -8.05 17.73 11.16
N THR A 242 -8.51 16.80 11.97
CA THR A 242 -8.02 16.59 13.34
C THR A 242 -7.48 15.18 13.45
N THR A 243 -6.27 15.03 13.99
CA THR A 243 -5.70 13.71 14.25
C THR A 243 -6.57 12.93 15.22
N PRO A 244 -6.64 11.59 15.11
CA PRO A 244 -7.41 10.75 16.02
C PRO A 244 -7.01 10.95 17.49
N VAL A 245 -7.85 10.50 18.42
CA VAL A 245 -7.49 10.35 19.82
C VAL A 245 -6.30 9.39 19.97
N ALA A 246 -5.60 9.45 21.10
CA ALA A 246 -4.56 8.47 21.37
C ALA A 246 -5.15 7.06 21.40
N LEU A 247 -4.71 6.21 20.49
CA LEU A 247 -5.13 4.81 20.36
C LEU A 247 -4.02 3.89 20.87
N PRO A 248 -4.38 2.70 21.41
CA PRO A 248 -3.38 1.70 21.73
C PRO A 248 -2.69 1.20 20.44
N PRO A 249 -1.38 0.93 20.46
CA PRO A 249 -0.62 0.51 19.28
C PRO A 249 -0.87 -0.98 18.96
N LEU A 250 -2.11 -1.31 18.68
CA LEU A 250 -2.56 -2.66 18.33
C LEU A 250 -2.86 -2.76 16.85
N ALA A 251 -2.54 -3.90 16.25
CA ALA A 251 -2.88 -4.21 14.87
C ALA A 251 -3.54 -5.59 14.77
N ILE A 252 -4.55 -5.71 13.89
CA ILE A 252 -5.00 -7.00 13.36
C ILE A 252 -3.93 -7.44 12.36
N THR A 253 -3.33 -8.62 12.58
CA THR A 253 -2.19 -9.12 11.80
C THR A 253 -2.49 -10.37 11.00
N GLU A 254 -3.49 -11.16 11.42
CA GLU A 254 -3.89 -12.39 10.74
C GLU A 254 -5.38 -12.67 10.98
N VAL A 255 -6.06 -13.19 9.97
CA VAL A 255 -7.46 -13.62 10.04
C VAL A 255 -7.56 -15.04 9.46
N LEU A 256 -7.96 -16.01 10.30
CA LEU A 256 -8.29 -17.38 9.89
C LEU A 256 -9.80 -17.56 9.94
N ALA A 257 -10.48 -17.33 8.81
CA ALA A 257 -11.92 -17.50 8.68
C ALA A 257 -12.32 -18.88 8.14
N ASN A 258 -11.40 -19.59 7.46
CA ASN A 258 -11.65 -20.93 6.88
C ASN A 258 -10.61 -21.93 7.44
N PRO A 259 -10.68 -22.30 8.73
CA PRO A 259 -9.76 -23.24 9.34
C PRO A 259 -9.87 -24.64 8.71
N ALA A 260 -8.81 -25.45 8.80
CA ALA A 260 -8.86 -26.87 8.47
C ALA A 260 -9.65 -27.67 9.53
N GLY A 261 -9.68 -27.17 10.76
CA GLY A 261 -10.47 -27.68 11.87
C GLY A 261 -11.95 -27.28 11.82
N PRO A 262 -12.72 -27.60 12.85
CA PRO A 262 -14.15 -27.29 12.88
C PRO A 262 -14.45 -25.78 12.85
N GLU A 263 -15.33 -25.36 11.94
CA GLU A 263 -15.92 -24.01 11.94
C GLU A 263 -17.20 -23.96 12.81
N PRO A 264 -17.45 -22.85 13.50
CA PRO A 264 -16.60 -21.66 13.69
C PRO A 264 -15.60 -21.80 14.85
N GLN A 265 -15.42 -23.00 15.42
CA GLN A 265 -14.69 -23.19 16.68
C GLN A 265 -13.21 -22.85 16.55
N GLN A 266 -12.59 -23.10 15.38
CA GLN A 266 -11.16 -22.88 15.15
C GLN A 266 -10.85 -21.57 14.41
N GLU A 267 -11.88 -20.74 14.14
CA GLU A 267 -11.68 -19.38 13.62
C GLU A 267 -10.93 -18.50 14.62
N TYR A 268 -10.11 -17.58 14.11
CA TYR A 268 -9.49 -16.55 14.96
C TYR A 268 -9.15 -15.26 14.23
N VAL A 269 -9.02 -14.18 15.00
CA VAL A 269 -8.40 -12.92 14.61
C VAL A 269 -7.18 -12.70 15.48
N GLU A 270 -6.01 -12.54 14.86
CA GLU A 270 -4.77 -12.27 15.59
C GLU A 270 -4.56 -10.77 15.77
N LEU A 271 -4.21 -10.40 16.99
CA LEU A 271 -3.79 -9.06 17.38
C LEU A 271 -2.31 -9.06 17.74
N ARG A 272 -1.61 -7.98 17.36
CA ARG A 272 -0.25 -7.71 17.81
C ARG A 272 -0.17 -6.37 18.51
N ASN A 273 0.55 -6.31 19.62
CA ASN A 273 1.00 -5.07 20.22
C ASN A 273 2.27 -4.59 19.49
N LEU A 274 2.15 -3.51 18.73
CA LEU A 274 3.26 -2.91 17.98
C LEU A 274 4.10 -1.95 18.83
N GLY A 275 3.67 -1.67 20.07
CA GLY A 275 4.33 -0.76 20.99
C GLY A 275 5.41 -1.45 21.84
N ASP A 276 6.11 -0.65 22.60
CA ASP A 276 7.19 -1.01 23.52
C ASP A 276 6.71 -1.11 24.99
N VAL A 277 5.41 -0.94 25.21
CA VAL A 277 4.76 -1.07 26.54
C VAL A 277 3.58 -2.03 26.46
N ASP A 278 3.24 -2.60 27.62
CA ASP A 278 2.09 -3.49 27.76
C ASP A 278 0.78 -2.71 27.55
N VAL A 279 -0.18 -3.32 26.84
CA VAL A 279 -1.47 -2.72 26.53
C VAL A 279 -2.60 -3.47 27.27
N PRO A 280 -3.39 -2.78 28.13
CA PRO A 280 -4.62 -3.36 28.68
C PRO A 280 -5.68 -3.49 27.59
N LEU A 281 -6.34 -4.66 27.50
CA LEU A 281 -7.31 -4.97 26.45
C LEU A 281 -8.76 -4.71 26.89
N GLY A 282 -9.01 -4.45 28.18
CA GLY A 282 -10.36 -4.14 28.69
C GLY A 282 -10.93 -2.88 28.03
N GLY A 283 -12.17 -2.98 27.56
CA GLY A 283 -12.87 -1.91 26.83
C GLY A 283 -12.65 -1.92 25.33
N LEU A 284 -11.75 -2.77 24.82
CA LEU A 284 -11.66 -3.06 23.39
C LEU A 284 -12.73 -4.07 22.98
N ARG A 285 -13.19 -3.95 21.74
CA ARG A 285 -14.19 -4.82 21.15
C ARG A 285 -13.75 -5.20 19.73
N LEU A 286 -13.89 -6.46 19.38
CA LEU A 286 -13.76 -6.93 18.01
C LEU A 286 -15.15 -6.91 17.37
N GLU A 287 -15.29 -6.24 16.23
CA GLU A 287 -16.58 -6.08 15.52
C GLU A 287 -16.48 -6.54 14.08
N ASP A 288 -17.55 -7.14 13.59
CA ASP A 288 -17.81 -7.41 12.19
C ASP A 288 -19.05 -6.67 11.68
N SER A 289 -19.54 -7.00 10.50
CA SER A 289 -20.73 -6.39 9.91
C SER A 289 -22.03 -6.71 10.64
N LYS A 290 -22.07 -7.69 11.56
CA LYS A 290 -23.29 -8.22 12.19
C LYS A 290 -23.29 -8.12 13.70
N GLY A 291 -22.14 -7.98 14.33
CA GLY A 291 -22.04 -7.89 15.75
C GLY A 291 -20.61 -7.67 16.24
N GLY A 292 -20.35 -7.99 17.48
CA GLY A 292 -19.00 -7.87 18.01
C GLY A 292 -18.89 -8.39 19.43
N ASP A 293 -17.67 -8.67 19.85
CA ASP A 293 -17.28 -9.29 21.10
C ASP A 293 -16.43 -8.35 21.94
N ASP A 294 -16.81 -8.09 23.16
CA ASP A 294 -15.98 -7.39 24.12
C ASP A 294 -14.77 -8.27 24.48
N LEU A 295 -13.56 -7.71 24.39
CA LEU A 295 -12.37 -8.45 24.75
C LEU A 295 -12.25 -8.61 26.28
N PRO A 296 -11.73 -9.76 26.75
CA PRO A 296 -11.41 -9.93 28.18
C PRO A 296 -10.46 -8.85 28.69
N ALA A 297 -10.60 -8.48 29.97
CA ALA A 297 -9.77 -7.47 30.62
C ALA A 297 -8.35 -8.03 30.95
N ASP A 298 -7.69 -8.55 29.92
CA ASP A 298 -6.31 -9.03 29.95
C ASP A 298 -5.32 -7.95 29.56
N THR A 299 -4.03 -8.27 29.59
CA THR A 299 -2.96 -7.35 29.19
C THR A 299 -2.10 -8.03 28.12
N LEU A 300 -1.92 -7.38 26.98
CA LEU A 300 -1.05 -7.84 25.91
C LEU A 300 0.34 -7.20 26.06
N ALA A 301 1.34 -8.02 26.32
CA ALA A 301 2.71 -7.57 26.50
C ALA A 301 3.26 -6.81 25.28
N ALA A 302 4.24 -5.95 25.50
CA ALA A 302 4.97 -5.24 24.44
C ALA A 302 5.51 -6.22 23.38
N GLY A 303 5.21 -5.96 22.10
CA GLY A 303 5.57 -6.82 20.96
C GLY A 303 4.85 -8.17 20.92
N GLY A 304 3.97 -8.46 21.90
CA GLY A 304 3.25 -9.73 22.05
C GLY A 304 2.12 -9.92 21.06
N TYR A 305 1.65 -11.18 20.96
CA TYR A 305 0.53 -11.60 20.13
C TYR A 305 -0.62 -12.13 20.97
N ALA A 306 -1.84 -11.89 20.51
CA ALA A 306 -3.07 -12.45 21.07
C ALA A 306 -3.96 -12.99 19.96
N LEU A 307 -4.68 -14.08 20.21
CA LEU A 307 -5.73 -14.58 19.35
C LEU A 307 -7.08 -14.31 20.01
N VAL A 308 -7.94 -13.58 19.31
CA VAL A 308 -9.37 -13.52 19.66
C VAL A 308 -10.01 -14.76 19.08
N VAL A 309 -10.54 -15.61 19.95
CA VAL A 309 -11.02 -16.95 19.62
C VAL A 309 -12.38 -17.22 20.27
N THR A 310 -13.09 -18.21 19.75
CA THR A 310 -14.33 -18.65 20.36
C THR A 310 -14.08 -19.25 21.76
N ALA A 311 -15.13 -19.32 22.59
CA ALA A 311 -15.05 -19.95 23.93
C ALA A 311 -14.64 -21.43 23.84
N THR A 312 -14.93 -22.11 22.72
CA THR A 312 -14.68 -23.54 22.48
C THR A 312 -13.43 -23.82 21.66
N TYR A 313 -12.64 -22.81 21.32
CA TYR A 313 -11.38 -22.98 20.60
C TYR A 313 -10.44 -23.95 21.32
N ASP A 314 -9.93 -24.94 20.59
CA ASP A 314 -8.95 -25.90 21.12
C ASP A 314 -7.59 -25.70 20.45
N PRO A 315 -6.58 -25.15 21.16
CA PRO A 315 -5.25 -24.92 20.60
C PRO A 315 -4.49 -26.23 20.26
N ASN A 316 -5.03 -27.41 20.63
CA ASN A 316 -4.42 -28.71 20.40
C ASN A 316 -5.28 -29.60 19.48
N GLU A 317 -6.26 -29.00 18.79
CA GLU A 317 -7.15 -29.76 17.89
C GLU A 317 -6.39 -30.51 16.78
N GLY A 318 -5.30 -29.93 16.28
CA GLY A 318 -4.29 -30.60 15.44
C GLY A 318 -4.53 -30.52 13.93
N SER A 319 -5.63 -29.96 13.45
CA SER A 319 -5.87 -29.71 12.02
C SER A 319 -5.17 -28.44 11.54
N ASP A 320 -5.14 -27.40 12.38
CA ASP A 320 -4.44 -26.14 12.15
C ASP A 320 -3.18 -26.04 13.06
N PRO A 321 -2.20 -25.19 12.71
CA PRO A 321 -1.03 -24.97 13.56
C PRO A 321 -1.40 -24.49 14.94
N ALA A 322 -0.81 -25.08 15.98
CA ALA A 322 -1.00 -24.64 17.36
C ALA A 322 -0.39 -23.23 17.59
N PRO A 323 -1.02 -22.38 18.41
CA PRO A 323 -0.47 -21.08 18.76
C PRO A 323 0.93 -21.22 19.38
N ARG A 324 1.83 -20.30 18.99
CA ARG A 324 3.17 -20.23 19.55
C ARG A 324 3.10 -20.04 21.07
N ALA A 325 4.04 -20.64 21.80
CA ALA A 325 4.13 -20.48 23.24
C ALA A 325 4.25 -18.98 23.63
N GLY A 326 3.41 -18.53 24.54
CA GLY A 326 3.32 -17.14 24.97
C GLY A 326 2.27 -16.30 24.23
N THR A 327 1.60 -16.85 23.24
CA THR A 327 0.43 -16.21 22.61
C THR A 327 -0.74 -16.17 23.59
N LEU A 328 -1.32 -14.99 23.80
CA LEU A 328 -2.48 -14.80 24.67
C LEU A 328 -3.75 -15.29 23.95
N LEU A 329 -4.57 -16.10 24.60
CA LEU A 329 -5.86 -16.55 24.06
C LEU A 329 -7.00 -15.74 24.70
N LEU A 330 -7.62 -14.88 23.90
CA LEU A 330 -8.76 -14.05 24.29
C LEU A 330 -10.05 -14.77 23.89
N ARG A 331 -10.60 -15.52 24.83
CA ARG A 331 -11.84 -16.27 24.61
C ARG A 331 -13.04 -15.35 24.76
N VAL A 332 -13.83 -15.25 23.70
CA VAL A 332 -15.04 -14.44 23.65
C VAL A 332 -16.29 -15.34 23.66
N ASP A 333 -17.28 -15.11 22.79
CA ASP A 333 -18.50 -15.92 22.74
C ASP A 333 -18.27 -17.24 21.97
N THR A 334 -19.35 -17.97 21.67
CA THR A 334 -19.32 -19.25 20.94
C THR A 334 -19.00 -19.10 19.45
N ARG A 335 -19.08 -17.89 18.92
CA ARG A 335 -18.74 -17.47 17.55
C ARG A 335 -18.07 -16.10 17.62
N LEU A 336 -17.22 -15.80 16.70
CA LEU A 336 -16.70 -14.45 16.52
C LEU A 336 -17.77 -13.57 15.86
N GLY A 337 -17.93 -12.34 16.32
CA GLY A 337 -19.05 -11.48 15.95
C GLY A 337 -20.39 -12.12 16.33
N ALA A 338 -21.36 -12.18 15.41
CA ALA A 338 -22.66 -12.82 15.67
C ALA A 338 -22.77 -14.23 15.07
N ASP A 339 -22.19 -14.46 13.89
CA ASP A 339 -22.40 -15.65 13.07
C ASP A 339 -21.11 -16.46 12.81
N GLY A 340 -19.95 -16.01 13.25
CA GLY A 340 -18.61 -16.46 12.86
C GLY A 340 -18.09 -15.64 11.68
N LEU A 341 -16.82 -15.83 11.32
CA LEU A 341 -16.17 -15.11 10.23
C LEU A 341 -16.64 -15.65 8.87
N SER A 342 -16.97 -14.76 7.95
CA SER A 342 -17.45 -15.16 6.62
C SER A 342 -16.31 -15.55 5.69
N ASN A 343 -16.38 -16.75 5.11
CA ASN A 343 -15.46 -17.23 4.08
C ASN A 343 -15.51 -16.44 2.76
N SER A 344 -16.55 -15.64 2.52
CA SER A 344 -16.66 -14.78 1.33
C SER A 344 -15.88 -13.47 1.43
N GLY A 345 -15.19 -13.24 2.53
CA GLY A 345 -14.53 -11.99 2.88
C GLY A 345 -15.45 -11.10 3.72
N GLU A 346 -15.04 -10.77 4.92
CA GLU A 346 -15.77 -9.93 5.86
C GLU A 346 -14.84 -8.92 6.50
N ALA A 347 -15.32 -7.67 6.61
CA ALA A 347 -14.60 -6.64 7.33
C ALA A 347 -14.65 -6.92 8.84
N VAL A 348 -13.50 -6.78 9.49
CA VAL A 348 -13.34 -6.93 10.93
C VAL A 348 -12.61 -5.72 11.48
N GLN A 349 -13.09 -5.16 12.59
CA GLN A 349 -12.51 -3.99 13.24
C GLN A 349 -12.25 -4.25 14.72
N LEU A 350 -11.11 -3.77 15.20
CA LEU A 350 -10.83 -3.63 16.62
C LEU A 350 -11.15 -2.19 17.01
N VAL A 351 -12.06 -1.98 17.94
CA VAL A 351 -12.53 -0.65 18.34
C VAL A 351 -12.30 -0.40 19.84
N LEU A 352 -12.13 0.88 20.20
CA LEU A 352 -12.11 1.38 21.57
C LEU A 352 -13.18 2.48 21.69
N GLY A 353 -14.33 2.17 22.26
CA GLY A 353 -15.52 3.01 22.15
C GLY A 353 -15.92 3.16 20.66
N ASP A 354 -16.01 4.40 20.17
CA ASP A 354 -16.36 4.67 18.76
C ASP A 354 -15.11 4.77 17.86
N ALA A 355 -13.90 4.62 18.41
CA ALA A 355 -12.66 4.81 17.65
C ALA A 355 -12.13 3.47 17.12
N VAL A 356 -11.88 3.38 15.81
CA VAL A 356 -11.23 2.23 15.19
C VAL A 356 -9.75 2.24 15.54
N VAL A 357 -9.28 1.18 16.15
CA VAL A 357 -7.88 0.94 16.53
C VAL A 357 -7.12 0.25 15.39
N SER A 358 -7.76 -0.75 14.78
CA SER A 358 -7.22 -1.48 13.63
C SER A 358 -8.35 -2.14 12.85
N SER A 359 -8.15 -2.37 11.56
CA SER A 359 -9.16 -3.01 10.69
C SER A 359 -8.55 -4.01 9.73
N TYR A 360 -9.40 -4.90 9.24
CA TYR A 360 -9.25 -5.72 8.04
C TYR A 360 -10.51 -5.53 7.20
N GLY A 361 -10.40 -5.00 6.01
CA GLY A 361 -11.55 -4.60 5.17
C GLY A 361 -12.25 -5.74 4.44
N GLY A 362 -11.94 -7.02 4.76
CA GLY A 362 -12.56 -8.16 4.05
C GLY A 362 -12.08 -8.32 2.61
N TRP A 363 -10.85 -7.92 2.32
CA TRP A 363 -10.27 -7.82 0.98
C TRP A 363 -10.15 -9.16 0.23
N VAL A 364 -10.16 -10.28 0.95
CA VAL A 364 -9.88 -11.61 0.40
C VAL A 364 -11.04 -12.56 0.70
N SER A 365 -11.59 -13.19 -0.35
CA SER A 365 -12.52 -14.31 -0.19
C SER A 365 -11.72 -15.61 0.01
N VAL A 366 -11.96 -16.29 1.12
CA VAL A 366 -11.32 -17.55 1.49
C VAL A 366 -12.23 -18.76 1.28
N SER A 367 -13.31 -18.61 0.50
CA SER A 367 -14.29 -19.66 0.21
C SER A 367 -13.78 -20.74 -0.77
N ALA A 368 -12.70 -20.47 -1.52
CA ALA A 368 -12.10 -21.47 -2.40
C ALA A 368 -11.39 -22.56 -1.58
N GLY A 369 -11.43 -23.82 -2.03
CA GLY A 369 -10.82 -24.95 -1.33
C GLY A 369 -9.30 -24.83 -1.11
N SER A 370 -8.60 -24.01 -1.90
CA SER A 370 -7.19 -23.68 -1.68
C SER A 370 -6.93 -22.84 -0.43
N TRP A 371 -7.96 -22.20 0.14
CA TRP A 371 -7.88 -21.42 1.37
C TRP A 371 -8.25 -22.22 2.63
N ASN A 372 -8.75 -23.43 2.52
CA ASN A 372 -9.02 -24.27 3.67
C ASN A 372 -7.73 -24.54 4.46
N GLY A 373 -7.70 -24.16 5.72
CA GLY A 373 -6.51 -24.20 6.58
C GLY A 373 -5.43 -23.16 6.23
N ASN A 374 -5.79 -22.10 5.50
CA ASN A 374 -4.89 -20.99 5.18
C ASN A 374 -5.48 -19.66 5.66
N ALA A 375 -4.61 -18.77 6.07
CA ALA A 375 -4.97 -17.49 6.67
C ALA A 375 -4.70 -16.28 5.75
N VAL A 376 -5.38 -15.18 6.05
CA VAL A 376 -5.08 -13.86 5.49
C VAL A 376 -4.16 -13.12 6.45
N HIS A 377 -2.98 -12.73 5.98
CA HIS A 377 -1.95 -12.06 6.78
C HIS A 377 -1.76 -10.62 6.34
N ARG A 378 -1.55 -9.72 7.29
CA ARG A 378 -1.08 -8.36 7.02
C ARG A 378 0.42 -8.40 6.76
N LEU A 379 0.82 -8.14 5.52
CA LEU A 379 2.21 -8.25 5.06
C LEU A 379 3.11 -7.16 5.67
N VAL A 380 2.58 -5.95 5.84
CA VAL A 380 3.23 -4.83 6.52
C VAL A 380 2.36 -4.42 7.70
N GLN A 381 2.75 -4.82 8.91
CA GLN A 381 1.90 -4.72 10.11
C GLN A 381 1.60 -3.28 10.54
N THR A 382 2.44 -2.31 10.16
CA THR A 382 2.26 -0.88 10.42
C THR A 382 1.54 -0.13 9.29
N ALA A 383 1.27 -0.78 8.14
CA ALA A 383 0.57 -0.16 7.03
C ALA A 383 -0.91 0.11 7.38
N CYS A 384 -1.51 1.05 6.71
CA CYS A 384 -2.95 1.24 6.73
C CYS A 384 -3.69 0.04 6.12
N ASP A 385 -4.95 -0.14 6.48
CA ASP A 385 -5.77 -1.21 5.94
C ASP A 385 -6.15 -0.90 4.49
N SER A 386 -5.55 -1.62 3.58
CA SER A 386 -5.85 -1.56 2.14
C SER A 386 -5.68 -2.95 1.54
N SER A 387 -6.23 -3.19 0.38
CA SER A 387 -6.08 -4.49 -0.30
C SER A 387 -4.62 -4.90 -0.43
N GLY A 388 -3.71 -3.96 -0.80
CA GLY A 388 -2.28 -4.24 -0.95
C GLY A 388 -1.52 -4.52 0.35
N ALA A 389 -2.12 -4.26 1.52
CA ALA A 389 -1.52 -4.57 2.81
C ALA A 389 -1.65 -6.06 3.21
N TRP A 390 -2.42 -6.85 2.46
CA TRP A 390 -2.76 -8.23 2.78
C TRP A 390 -2.37 -9.20 1.66
N ASN A 391 -2.08 -10.47 2.00
CA ASN A 391 -1.83 -11.48 0.98
C ASN A 391 -3.10 -11.85 0.21
N HIS A 392 -2.99 -12.04 -1.09
CA HIS A 392 -4.05 -12.51 -1.99
C HIS A 392 -3.84 -13.95 -2.48
N THR A 393 -2.82 -14.62 -1.97
CA THR A 393 -2.54 -16.04 -2.22
C THR A 393 -2.56 -16.80 -0.89
N PRO A 394 -3.08 -18.03 -0.84
CA PRO A 394 -3.13 -18.79 0.39
C PRO A 394 -1.76 -18.95 1.05
N LEU A 395 -1.68 -18.60 2.33
CA LEU A 395 -0.52 -18.78 3.18
C LEU A 395 -0.91 -19.57 4.44
N PRO A 396 -0.03 -20.45 4.96
CA PRO A 396 -0.34 -21.19 6.18
C PRO A 396 -0.54 -20.25 7.36
N PRO A 397 -1.41 -20.59 8.32
CA PRO A 397 -1.58 -19.83 9.55
C PRO A 397 -0.28 -19.82 10.37
N THR A 398 -0.01 -18.67 11.02
CA THR A 398 1.17 -18.50 11.86
C THR A 398 0.81 -17.93 13.25
N PRO A 399 -0.14 -18.56 13.98
CA PRO A 399 -0.71 -17.97 15.18
C PRO A 399 0.34 -17.69 16.26
N GLY A 400 0.47 -16.43 16.66
CA GLY A 400 1.47 -15.96 17.63
C GLY A 400 2.82 -15.61 17.01
N SER A 401 2.88 -15.40 15.69
CA SER A 401 4.09 -14.92 15.00
C SER A 401 3.72 -14.03 13.83
N GLY A 402 4.72 -13.39 13.20
CA GLY A 402 4.48 -12.62 11.99
C GLY A 402 4.20 -13.50 10.77
N PRO A 403 3.84 -12.89 9.62
CA PRO A 403 3.56 -13.61 8.39
C PRO A 403 4.76 -14.48 7.96
N PRO A 404 4.50 -15.62 7.29
CA PRO A 404 5.52 -16.59 6.90
C PRO A 404 6.53 -16.08 5.90
#